data_a37d10d12da94073e77f068a745b0586
#
_entry.id   a37d10d12da94073e77f068a745b0586
#
_cell.length_a   1.000
_cell.length_b   1.000
_cell.length_c   1.000
_cell.angle_alpha   90.00
_cell.angle_beta   90.00
_cell.angle_gamma   90.00
#
_symmetry.space_group_name_H-M   'P 1'
#
loop_
_entity.id
_entity.type
_entity.pdbx_description
1 polymer ?
#
loop_
_entity_poly.entity_id
_entity_poly.type
_entity_poly.pdbx_seq_one_letter_code
_entity_poly.pdbx_strand_id
1 'polypeptide(L)'
;STPIITNFNGQPILISCSADWVYGYNPRNGEELWKINYGVLGFSNVARPIVGHGLFYISTCFMKAEIHAYKYEGLDKPKLAWKMIKGAPKMPSPILVDKQLYVMNDGGILTCVDAISGDVKWRERVGGEFSASPTYANGLLYFSDREGKTTVVKPGNELNIVAENKIDGTAHMASITPYENSFLLRSKKGLYRIGIK
;
A
#
# COMPACT_ATOMS: atom_id res chain seq x y z
N SER A 1 5.35 2.09 -10.92
CA SER A 1 4.10 2.19 -10.12
C SER A 1 3.23 3.34 -10.60
N THR A 2 1.97 3.36 -10.16
CA THR A 2 1.09 4.52 -10.39
C THR A 2 1.53 5.68 -9.52
N PRO A 3 1.85 6.86 -10.10
CA PRO A 3 2.24 8.02 -9.30
C PRO A 3 1.05 8.59 -8.51
N ILE A 4 1.34 9.43 -7.52
CA ILE A 4 0.32 10.12 -6.74
C ILE A 4 0.56 11.63 -6.77
N ILE A 5 -0.51 12.41 -6.93
CA ILE A 5 -0.47 13.85 -6.70
C ILE A 5 -0.93 14.12 -5.27
N THR A 6 -0.16 14.91 -4.55
CA THR A 6 -0.44 15.32 -3.18
C THR A 6 -0.13 16.79 -2.99
N ASN A 7 -0.52 17.35 -1.85
CA ASN A 7 -0.22 18.74 -1.49
C ASN A 7 0.59 18.76 -0.21
N PHE A 8 1.77 19.39 -0.27
CA PHE A 8 2.56 19.68 0.90
C PHE A 8 2.71 21.20 1.05
N ASN A 9 2.20 21.73 2.15
CA ASN A 9 2.25 23.17 2.47
C ASN A 9 1.73 24.09 1.34
N GLY A 10 0.63 23.67 0.70
CA GLY A 10 0.02 24.44 -0.40
C GLY A 10 0.61 24.16 -1.79
N GLN A 11 1.72 23.42 -1.87
CA GLN A 11 2.34 23.09 -3.15
C GLN A 11 1.91 21.69 -3.63
N PRO A 12 1.30 21.59 -4.82
CA PRO A 12 0.99 20.30 -5.43
C PRO A 12 2.27 19.63 -5.94
N ILE A 13 2.44 18.35 -5.62
CA ILE A 13 3.60 17.56 -6.00
C ILE A 13 3.14 16.21 -6.52
N LEU A 14 3.67 15.79 -7.66
CA LEU A 14 3.51 14.45 -8.19
C LEU A 14 4.71 13.62 -7.72
N ILE A 15 4.43 12.56 -6.93
CA ILE A 15 5.44 11.61 -6.46
C ILE A 15 5.43 10.39 -7.38
N SER A 16 6.58 10.08 -7.97
CA SER A 16 6.76 8.96 -8.89
C SER A 16 7.94 8.09 -8.47
N CYS A 17 7.69 6.79 -8.26
CA CYS A 17 8.73 5.81 -7.98
C CYS A 17 9.26 5.21 -9.29
N SER A 18 10.58 5.16 -9.40
CA SER A 18 11.32 4.54 -10.50
C SER A 18 12.31 3.50 -9.95
N ALA A 19 13.16 2.94 -10.79
CA ALA A 19 14.29 2.14 -10.34
C ALA A 19 15.29 3.02 -9.57
N ASP A 20 15.68 2.60 -8.38
CA ASP A 20 16.68 3.24 -7.51
C ASP A 20 16.36 4.65 -7.03
N TRP A 21 15.33 5.29 -7.62
CA TRP A 21 14.99 6.68 -7.36
C TRP A 21 13.49 6.89 -7.14
N VAL A 22 13.17 7.86 -6.28
CA VAL A 22 11.85 8.49 -6.21
C VAL A 22 11.98 9.96 -6.58
N TYR A 23 11.03 10.42 -7.38
CA TYR A 23 11.00 11.77 -7.93
C TYR A 23 9.79 12.54 -7.42
N GLY A 24 9.98 13.83 -7.19
CA GLY A 24 8.91 14.80 -7.02
C GLY A 24 8.91 15.79 -8.18
N TYR A 25 7.76 15.89 -8.84
CA TYR A 25 7.57 16.79 -9.97
C TYR A 25 6.49 17.82 -9.67
N ASN A 26 6.61 18.99 -10.27
CA ASN A 26 5.51 19.93 -10.38
C ASN A 26 4.48 19.36 -11.38
N PRO A 27 3.25 19.01 -10.95
CA PRO A 27 2.28 18.37 -11.84
C PRO A 27 1.72 19.29 -12.95
N ARG A 28 1.99 20.61 -12.89
CA ARG A 28 1.50 21.57 -13.89
C ARG A 28 2.41 21.69 -15.10
N ASN A 29 3.73 21.57 -14.91
CA ASN A 29 4.70 21.82 -15.98
C ASN A 29 5.72 20.68 -16.14
N GLY A 30 5.70 19.64 -15.25
CA GLY A 30 6.61 18.50 -15.30
C GLY A 30 8.01 18.78 -14.78
N GLU A 31 8.27 19.94 -14.19
CA GLU A 31 9.57 20.31 -13.61
C GLU A 31 9.95 19.36 -12.46
N GLU A 32 11.19 18.84 -12.49
CA GLU A 32 11.75 18.05 -11.38
C GLU A 32 12.03 18.98 -10.20
N LEU A 33 11.29 18.82 -9.12
CA LEU A 33 11.48 19.58 -7.88
C LEU A 33 12.59 18.96 -7.02
N TRP A 34 12.60 17.63 -6.96
CA TRP A 34 13.60 16.87 -6.21
C TRP A 34 13.63 15.41 -6.67
N LYS A 35 14.74 14.75 -6.35
CA LYS A 35 14.87 13.29 -6.44
C LYS A 35 15.66 12.72 -5.28
N ILE A 36 15.33 11.50 -4.88
CA ILE A 36 15.96 10.77 -3.79
C ILE A 36 16.43 9.43 -4.33
N ASN A 37 17.73 9.13 -4.21
CA ASN A 37 18.25 7.80 -4.42
C ASN A 37 18.01 6.98 -3.15
N TYR A 38 17.29 5.86 -3.25
CA TYR A 38 17.03 4.94 -2.13
C TYR A 38 17.90 3.67 -2.19
N GLY A 39 18.82 3.62 -3.15
CA GLY A 39 19.76 2.52 -3.33
C GLY A 39 19.30 1.47 -4.35
N VAL A 40 20.18 0.52 -4.63
CA VAL A 40 19.93 -0.56 -5.59
C VAL A 40 19.10 -1.66 -4.91
N LEU A 41 17.78 -1.45 -4.83
CA LEU A 41 16.82 -2.37 -4.18
C LEU A 41 15.91 -3.10 -5.19
N GLY A 42 16.09 -2.81 -6.48
CA GLY A 42 15.37 -3.42 -7.60
C GLY A 42 14.72 -2.39 -8.53
N PHE A 43 14.39 -2.86 -9.72
CA PHE A 43 13.91 -2.01 -10.82
C PHE A 43 12.39 -2.09 -11.06
N SER A 44 11.68 -2.97 -10.37
CA SER A 44 10.24 -3.22 -10.59
C SER A 44 9.40 -2.74 -9.42
N ASN A 45 9.33 -1.42 -9.21
CA ASN A 45 8.46 -0.87 -8.15
C ASN A 45 7.00 -0.89 -8.58
N VAL A 46 6.22 -1.78 -8.00
CA VAL A 46 4.81 -2.04 -8.34
C VAL A 46 3.88 -1.23 -7.43
N ALA A 47 4.16 -1.22 -6.13
CA ALA A 47 3.31 -0.60 -5.13
C ALA A 47 3.18 0.92 -5.34
N ARG A 48 1.95 1.42 -5.23
CA ARG A 48 1.66 2.86 -5.31
C ARG A 48 2.20 3.57 -4.07
N PRO A 49 2.80 4.76 -4.18
CA PRO A 49 3.11 5.60 -3.04
C PRO A 49 1.87 5.95 -2.23
N ILE A 50 2.01 6.01 -0.91
CA ILE A 50 0.96 6.41 0.03
C ILE A 50 1.37 7.73 0.68
N VAL A 51 0.42 8.58 1.03
CA VAL A 51 0.68 9.89 1.64
C VAL A 51 -0.21 10.08 2.87
N GLY A 52 0.37 10.59 3.94
CA GLY A 52 -0.34 10.97 5.16
C GLY A 52 0.59 11.49 6.25
N HIS A 53 0.07 12.27 7.16
CA HIS A 53 0.78 12.81 8.34
C HIS A 53 2.06 13.58 8.03
N GLY A 54 2.10 14.29 6.89
CA GLY A 54 3.31 15.01 6.45
C GLY A 54 4.42 14.09 5.91
N LEU A 55 4.11 12.80 5.70
CA LEU A 55 5.03 11.81 5.13
C LEU A 55 4.48 11.26 3.81
N PHE A 56 5.37 10.70 3.01
CA PHE A 56 5.00 9.75 1.98
C PHE A 56 5.78 8.45 2.17
N TYR A 57 5.13 7.35 1.78
CA TYR A 57 5.64 6.01 1.93
C TYR A 57 5.79 5.37 0.56
N ILE A 58 6.95 4.75 0.31
CA ILE A 58 7.20 3.97 -0.89
C ILE A 58 7.54 2.53 -0.51
N SER A 59 7.18 1.58 -1.37
CA SER A 59 7.71 0.21 -1.30
C SER A 59 8.70 0.04 -2.43
N THR A 60 9.90 -0.39 -2.07
CA THR A 60 10.88 -0.85 -3.04
C THR A 60 10.60 -2.31 -3.39
N CYS A 61 11.02 -2.78 -4.56
CA CYS A 61 10.60 -4.09 -5.02
C CYS A 61 11.69 -4.81 -5.82
N PHE A 62 11.48 -6.09 -6.01
CA PHE A 62 12.16 -7.11 -6.76
C PHE A 62 13.37 -7.72 -6.06
N MET A 63 14.47 -7.02 -5.83
CA MET A 63 15.65 -7.61 -5.16
C MET A 63 15.49 -7.59 -3.65
N LYS A 64 15.22 -6.42 -3.10
CA LYS A 64 14.96 -6.23 -1.67
C LYS A 64 13.72 -5.35 -1.49
N ALA A 65 12.69 -5.94 -0.89
CA ALA A 65 11.51 -5.19 -0.51
C ALA A 65 11.77 -4.43 0.80
N GLU A 66 11.57 -3.12 0.77
CA GLU A 66 11.63 -2.24 1.94
C GLU A 66 10.49 -1.23 1.85
N ILE A 67 9.95 -0.80 2.98
CA ILE A 67 9.11 0.40 3.06
C ILE A 67 9.98 1.55 3.55
N HIS A 68 10.00 2.64 2.82
CA HIS A 68 10.64 3.88 3.24
C HIS A 68 9.59 4.96 3.45
N ALA A 69 9.64 5.62 4.60
CA ALA A 69 8.85 6.80 4.89
C ALA A 69 9.74 8.03 4.83
N TYR A 70 9.33 8.99 4.02
CA TYR A 70 10.04 10.26 3.87
C TYR A 70 9.19 11.40 4.42
N LYS A 71 9.81 12.22 5.27
CA LYS A 71 9.19 13.42 5.81
C LYS A 71 9.44 14.60 4.89
N TYR A 72 8.38 15.32 4.59
CA TYR A 72 8.44 16.53 3.80
C TYR A 72 8.50 17.76 4.72
N GLU A 73 9.61 18.47 4.69
CA GLU A 73 9.85 19.68 5.50
C GLU A 73 10.04 20.90 4.58
N GLY A 74 8.92 21.56 4.24
CA GLY A 74 8.94 22.74 3.38
C GLY A 74 9.15 22.43 1.89
N LEU A 75 9.94 23.25 1.21
CA LEU A 75 10.26 23.11 -0.22
C LEU A 75 11.52 22.29 -0.49
N ASP A 76 12.21 21.88 0.57
CA ASP A 76 13.43 21.10 0.47
C ASP A 76 13.17 19.65 0.08
N LYS A 77 14.24 18.99 -0.32
CA LYS A 77 14.24 17.55 -0.59
C LYS A 77 13.79 16.77 0.67
N PRO A 78 12.80 15.88 0.55
CA PRO A 78 12.32 15.09 1.68
C PRO A 78 13.43 14.23 2.30
N LYS A 79 13.35 14.03 3.63
CA LYS A 79 14.32 13.27 4.39
C LYS A 79 13.73 11.94 4.83
N LEU A 80 14.55 10.89 4.82
CA LEU A 80 14.15 9.59 5.35
C LEU A 80 13.84 9.71 6.84
N ALA A 81 12.59 9.41 7.22
CA ALA A 81 12.14 9.40 8.61
C ALA A 81 12.36 8.01 9.23
N TRP A 82 11.91 6.97 8.54
CA TRP A 82 12.10 5.58 8.98
C TRP A 82 12.02 4.62 7.79
N LYS A 83 12.45 3.37 8.02
CA LYS A 83 12.31 2.27 7.07
C LYS A 83 11.96 0.96 7.75
N MET A 84 11.20 0.12 7.07
CA MET A 84 10.87 -1.24 7.47
C MET A 84 11.39 -2.22 6.41
N ILE A 85 12.18 -3.21 6.84
CA ILE A 85 12.74 -4.24 5.95
C ILE A 85 11.95 -5.55 6.10
N LYS A 86 11.79 -6.03 7.34
CA LYS A 86 11.13 -7.31 7.61
C LYS A 86 9.64 -7.21 7.34
N GLY A 87 9.12 -8.04 6.43
CA GLY A 87 7.70 -8.09 6.11
C GLY A 87 7.24 -7.05 5.09
N ALA A 88 8.16 -6.34 4.43
CA ALA A 88 7.82 -5.43 3.35
C ALA A 88 7.29 -6.19 2.12
N PRO A 89 6.30 -5.63 1.40
CA PRO A 89 5.69 -6.24 0.22
C PRO A 89 6.50 -5.95 -1.04
N LYS A 90 6.42 -6.85 -2.02
CA LYS A 90 6.90 -6.59 -3.38
C LYS A 90 5.79 -6.05 -4.29
N MET A 91 4.57 -6.57 -4.18
CA MET A 91 3.45 -6.22 -5.05
C MET A 91 2.32 -5.46 -4.37
N PRO A 92 1.74 -5.91 -3.24
CA PRO A 92 0.66 -5.18 -2.60
C PRO A 92 1.10 -3.78 -2.16
N SER A 93 0.30 -2.76 -2.46
CA SER A 93 0.51 -1.44 -1.88
C SER A 93 0.12 -1.45 -0.41
N PRO A 94 0.85 -0.77 0.49
CA PRO A 94 0.37 -0.53 1.84
C PRO A 94 -0.91 0.28 1.85
N ILE A 95 -1.63 0.28 2.97
CA ILE A 95 -2.80 1.12 3.16
C ILE A 95 -2.74 1.85 4.51
N LEU A 96 -3.02 3.14 4.47
CA LEU A 96 -3.04 4.00 5.65
C LEU A 96 -4.47 4.15 6.15
N VAL A 97 -4.68 3.82 7.43
CA VAL A 97 -5.94 4.07 8.13
C VAL A 97 -5.61 4.78 9.44
N ASP A 98 -6.11 5.99 9.60
CA ASP A 98 -5.73 6.88 10.71
C ASP A 98 -4.20 6.99 10.83
N LYS A 99 -3.62 6.67 11.98
CA LYS A 99 -2.17 6.68 12.23
C LYS A 99 -1.51 5.31 12.03
N GLN A 100 -2.18 4.37 11.40
CA GLN A 100 -1.69 3.00 11.21
C GLN A 100 -1.49 2.69 9.74
N LEU A 101 -0.28 2.24 9.40
CA LEU A 101 0.04 1.73 8.07
C LEU A 101 -0.03 0.20 8.11
N TYR A 102 -0.97 -0.36 7.34
CA TYR A 102 -1.13 -1.81 7.20
C TYR A 102 -0.39 -2.29 5.96
N VAL A 103 0.44 -3.28 6.17
CA VAL A 103 1.37 -3.79 5.17
C VAL A 103 1.17 -5.30 5.05
N MET A 104 0.59 -5.75 3.93
CA MET A 104 0.48 -7.15 3.58
C MET A 104 1.65 -7.53 2.67
N ASN A 105 2.49 -8.47 3.08
CA ASN A 105 3.53 -8.96 2.18
C ASN A 105 3.00 -10.07 1.27
N ASP A 106 3.77 -10.39 0.25
CA ASP A 106 3.40 -11.39 -0.77
C ASP A 106 3.15 -12.79 -0.20
N GLY A 107 3.81 -13.14 0.91
CA GLY A 107 3.70 -14.45 1.57
C GLY A 107 2.71 -14.50 2.73
N GLY A 108 1.78 -13.55 2.86
CA GLY A 108 0.69 -13.58 3.83
C GLY A 108 1.06 -13.20 5.26
N ILE A 109 2.04 -12.33 5.43
CA ILE A 109 2.31 -11.68 6.71
C ILE A 109 1.73 -10.28 6.67
N LEU A 110 0.79 -9.99 7.56
CA LEU A 110 0.20 -8.67 7.77
C LEU A 110 0.92 -7.99 8.94
N THR A 111 1.42 -6.79 8.69
CA THR A 111 2.10 -5.97 9.68
C THR A 111 1.34 -4.65 9.84
N CYS A 112 1.08 -4.25 11.07
CA CYS A 112 0.60 -2.92 11.41
C CYS A 112 1.76 -2.14 12.03
N VAL A 113 2.05 -0.96 11.49
CA VAL A 113 3.05 -0.05 12.02
C VAL A 113 2.43 1.30 12.35
N ASP A 114 2.98 2.00 13.32
CA ASP A 114 2.70 3.41 13.49
C ASP A 114 3.24 4.17 12.27
N ALA A 115 2.38 4.87 11.57
CA ALA A 115 2.73 5.52 10.32
C ALA A 115 3.77 6.63 10.50
N ILE A 116 3.80 7.27 11.67
CA ILE A 116 4.69 8.42 11.94
C ILE A 116 6.08 7.95 12.40
N SER A 117 6.13 7.01 13.35
CA SER A 117 7.40 6.54 13.94
C SER A 117 7.99 5.31 13.22
N GLY A 118 7.17 4.51 12.53
CA GLY A 118 7.58 3.23 11.95
C GLY A 118 7.62 2.07 12.94
N ASP A 119 7.18 2.29 14.18
CA ASP A 119 7.15 1.25 15.21
C ASP A 119 6.14 0.16 14.85
N VAL A 120 6.58 -1.09 14.87
CA VAL A 120 5.71 -2.24 14.62
C VAL A 120 4.81 -2.44 15.83
N LYS A 121 3.50 -2.26 15.63
CA LYS A 121 2.48 -2.52 16.66
C LYS A 121 2.21 -4.02 16.79
N TRP A 122 2.05 -4.69 15.65
CA TRP A 122 1.91 -6.15 15.58
C TRP A 122 2.30 -6.67 14.20
N ARG A 123 2.62 -7.97 14.11
CA ARG A 123 2.94 -8.67 12.88
C ARG A 123 2.52 -10.12 12.99
N GLU A 124 1.56 -10.50 12.15
CA GLU A 124 0.92 -11.81 12.23
C GLU A 124 0.82 -12.47 10.84
N ARG A 125 0.81 -13.79 10.84
CA ARG A 125 0.59 -14.57 9.63
C ARG A 125 -0.90 -14.82 9.44
N VAL A 126 -1.46 -14.33 8.32
CA VAL A 126 -2.85 -14.61 7.90
C VAL A 126 -2.92 -15.71 6.85
N GLY A 127 -1.77 -16.13 6.30
CA GLY A 127 -1.67 -17.16 5.25
C GLY A 127 -2.00 -16.61 3.87
N GLY A 128 -1.88 -17.47 2.85
CA GLY A 128 -2.12 -17.11 1.45
C GLY A 128 -0.94 -16.44 0.76
N GLU A 129 -1.09 -16.21 -0.55
CA GLU A 129 -0.19 -15.41 -1.37
C GLU A 129 -0.92 -14.18 -1.90
N PHE A 130 -0.29 -13.01 -1.83
CA PHE A 130 -0.94 -11.75 -2.14
C PHE A 130 -0.24 -11.02 -3.30
N SER A 131 -1.05 -10.46 -4.20
CA SER A 131 -0.62 -9.51 -5.24
C SER A 131 -1.53 -8.28 -5.25
N ALA A 132 -2.81 -8.47 -4.88
CA ALA A 132 -3.79 -7.41 -4.78
C ALA A 132 -3.44 -6.45 -3.65
N SER A 133 -3.59 -5.16 -3.90
CA SER A 133 -3.52 -4.16 -2.84
C SER A 133 -4.78 -4.24 -1.97
N PRO A 134 -4.67 -3.97 -0.66
CA PRO A 134 -5.81 -3.96 0.24
C PRO A 134 -6.77 -2.81 -0.08
N THR A 135 -8.01 -2.99 0.36
CA THR A 135 -9.07 -2.00 0.25
C THR A 135 -9.61 -1.67 1.64
N TYR A 136 -9.86 -0.39 1.92
CA TYR A 136 -10.54 0.05 3.14
C TYR A 136 -11.93 0.55 2.77
N ALA A 137 -12.95 -0.04 3.38
CA ALA A 137 -14.33 0.35 3.19
C ALA A 137 -15.17 0.03 4.44
N ASN A 138 -16.10 0.92 4.80
CA ASN A 138 -17.01 0.75 5.94
C ASN A 138 -16.31 0.37 7.26
N GLY A 139 -15.15 0.97 7.54
CA GLY A 139 -14.41 0.72 8.76
C GLY A 139 -13.63 -0.60 8.79
N LEU A 140 -13.54 -1.33 7.67
CA LEU A 140 -12.88 -2.62 7.57
C LEU A 140 -11.84 -2.64 6.45
N LEU A 141 -10.80 -3.45 6.64
CA LEU A 141 -9.77 -3.73 5.65
C LEU A 141 -10.03 -5.09 4.99
N TYR A 142 -9.87 -5.12 3.67
CA TYR A 142 -10.10 -6.31 2.83
C TYR A 142 -8.81 -6.70 2.14
N PHE A 143 -8.32 -7.91 2.40
CA PHE A 143 -7.11 -8.48 1.82
C PHE A 143 -7.48 -9.70 1.00
N SER A 144 -7.35 -9.63 -0.33
CA SER A 144 -7.64 -10.76 -1.23
C SER A 144 -6.37 -11.46 -1.64
N ASP A 145 -6.31 -12.77 -1.42
CA ASP A 145 -5.20 -13.61 -1.84
C ASP A 145 -5.38 -14.14 -3.28
N ARG A 146 -4.34 -14.80 -3.78
CA ARG A 146 -4.33 -15.38 -5.13
C ARG A 146 -5.21 -16.62 -5.28
N GLU A 147 -5.69 -17.20 -4.17
CA GLU A 147 -6.54 -18.40 -4.17
C GLU A 147 -8.04 -18.05 -4.07
N GLY A 148 -8.38 -16.78 -4.03
CA GLY A 148 -9.76 -16.30 -3.99
C GLY A 148 -10.33 -16.13 -2.60
N LYS A 149 -9.50 -16.22 -1.56
CA LYS A 149 -9.89 -15.89 -0.20
C LYS A 149 -9.72 -14.39 0.05
N THR A 150 -10.71 -13.78 0.69
CA THR A 150 -10.65 -12.41 1.20
C THR A 150 -10.73 -12.44 2.71
N THR A 151 -9.64 -12.04 3.37
CA THR A 151 -9.57 -11.84 4.82
C THR A 151 -10.00 -10.43 5.15
N VAL A 152 -10.99 -10.31 6.04
CA VAL A 152 -11.56 -9.03 6.48
C VAL A 152 -11.06 -8.74 7.88
N VAL A 153 -10.41 -7.58 8.04
CA VAL A 153 -9.75 -7.18 9.29
C VAL A 153 -10.34 -5.86 9.80
N LYS A 154 -10.69 -5.80 11.07
CA LYS A 154 -11.01 -4.55 11.73
C LYS A 154 -9.70 -3.85 12.12
N PRO A 155 -9.47 -2.59 11.71
CA PRO A 155 -8.29 -1.84 12.11
C PRO A 155 -8.17 -1.73 13.64
N GLY A 156 -6.94 -1.84 14.15
CA GLY A 156 -6.70 -1.76 15.59
C GLY A 156 -5.26 -2.05 16.01
N ASN A 157 -5.02 -2.07 17.33
CA ASN A 157 -3.71 -2.29 17.93
C ASN A 157 -3.33 -3.77 18.05
N GLU A 158 -4.18 -4.67 17.58
CA GLU A 158 -3.98 -6.12 17.47
C GLU A 158 -4.66 -6.63 16.20
N LEU A 159 -4.30 -7.82 15.73
CA LEU A 159 -4.97 -8.45 14.60
C LEU A 159 -6.38 -8.90 15.01
N ASN A 160 -7.39 -8.33 14.35
CA ASN A 160 -8.79 -8.70 14.55
C ASN A 160 -9.41 -9.11 13.21
N ILE A 161 -9.39 -10.42 12.90
CA ILE A 161 -10.05 -10.99 11.72
C ILE A 161 -11.53 -11.14 12.03
N VAL A 162 -12.39 -10.40 11.32
CA VAL A 162 -13.84 -10.43 11.53
C VAL A 162 -14.56 -11.35 10.56
N ALA A 163 -13.96 -11.65 9.41
CA ALA A 163 -14.51 -12.60 8.44
C ALA A 163 -13.43 -13.12 7.48
N GLU A 164 -13.66 -14.30 6.95
CA GLU A 164 -12.96 -14.84 5.78
C GLU A 164 -14.00 -15.29 4.75
N ASN A 165 -13.89 -14.76 3.54
CA ASN A 165 -14.80 -15.07 2.43
C ASN A 165 -14.02 -15.73 1.31
N LYS A 166 -14.60 -16.71 0.64
CA LYS A 166 -13.97 -17.40 -0.48
C LYS A 166 -14.92 -17.49 -1.68
N ILE A 167 -14.37 -17.19 -2.85
CA ILE A 167 -15.03 -17.42 -4.13
C ILE A 167 -14.32 -18.59 -4.79
N ASP A 168 -15.02 -19.71 -4.93
CA ASP A 168 -14.44 -20.97 -5.38
C ASP A 168 -13.85 -20.91 -6.78
N GLY A 169 -12.65 -21.52 -6.92
CA GLY A 169 -11.97 -21.76 -8.19
C GLY A 169 -11.53 -20.49 -8.92
N THR A 170 -11.31 -19.40 -8.22
CA THR A 170 -10.90 -18.14 -8.83
C THR A 170 -9.62 -17.60 -8.23
N ALA A 171 -8.67 -17.25 -9.10
CA ALA A 171 -7.47 -16.52 -8.66
C ALA A 171 -7.73 -15.03 -8.78
N HIS A 172 -7.37 -14.28 -7.74
CA HIS A 172 -7.49 -12.83 -7.67
C HIS A 172 -6.11 -12.17 -7.73
N MET A 173 -5.93 -11.24 -8.67
CA MET A 173 -4.75 -10.37 -8.72
C MET A 173 -5.15 -8.90 -8.66
N ALA A 174 -6.40 -8.60 -8.98
CA ALA A 174 -6.94 -7.25 -8.91
C ALA A 174 -7.41 -6.92 -7.49
N SER A 175 -7.20 -5.68 -7.09
CA SER A 175 -7.76 -5.15 -5.84
C SER A 175 -9.28 -5.10 -5.90
N ILE A 176 -9.95 -5.39 -4.78
CA ILE A 176 -11.38 -5.20 -4.62
C ILE A 176 -11.68 -3.70 -4.71
N THR A 177 -12.70 -3.34 -5.48
CA THR A 177 -13.11 -1.95 -5.66
C THR A 177 -14.49 -1.72 -5.03
N PRO A 178 -14.63 -0.82 -4.05
CA PRO A 178 -15.94 -0.41 -3.56
C PRO A 178 -16.72 0.30 -4.68
N TYR A 179 -17.98 -0.06 -4.82
CA TYR A 179 -18.90 0.54 -5.78
C TYR A 179 -20.32 0.59 -5.21
N GLU A 180 -20.83 1.77 -4.93
CA GLU A 180 -22.11 1.97 -4.23
C GLU A 180 -22.15 1.14 -2.92
N ASN A 181 -23.20 0.33 -2.70
CA ASN A 181 -23.35 -0.59 -1.57
C ASN A 181 -22.79 -1.99 -1.87
N SER A 182 -21.78 -2.10 -2.74
CA SER A 182 -21.24 -3.36 -3.19
C SER A 182 -19.73 -3.28 -3.42
N PHE A 183 -19.13 -4.43 -3.68
CA PHE A 183 -17.77 -4.54 -4.17
C PHE A 183 -17.75 -5.11 -5.58
N LEU A 184 -16.86 -4.57 -6.41
CA LEU A 184 -16.48 -5.18 -7.68
C LEU A 184 -15.20 -5.98 -7.47
N LEU A 185 -15.23 -7.23 -7.87
CA LEU A 185 -14.12 -8.17 -7.77
C LEU A 185 -13.83 -8.78 -9.12
N ARG A 186 -12.60 -8.65 -9.61
CA ARG A 186 -12.14 -9.28 -10.85
C ARG A 186 -11.34 -10.55 -10.55
N SER A 187 -11.76 -11.67 -11.10
CA SER A 187 -11.03 -12.94 -11.08
C SER A 187 -10.65 -13.39 -12.50
N LYS A 188 -9.95 -14.52 -12.62
CA LYS A 188 -9.68 -15.14 -13.93
C LYS A 188 -10.96 -15.52 -14.67
N LYS A 189 -12.05 -15.86 -13.95
CA LYS A 189 -13.31 -16.36 -14.55
C LYS A 189 -14.31 -15.27 -14.87
N GLY A 190 -14.24 -14.11 -14.22
CA GLY A 190 -15.23 -13.07 -14.46
C GLY A 190 -15.08 -11.83 -13.57
N LEU A 191 -16.02 -10.93 -13.74
CA LEU A 191 -16.23 -9.77 -12.90
C LEU A 191 -17.47 -10.04 -12.03
N TYR A 192 -17.30 -9.91 -10.72
CA TYR A 192 -18.36 -10.12 -9.74
C TYR A 192 -18.75 -8.80 -9.11
N ARG A 193 -20.05 -8.62 -8.90
CA ARG A 193 -20.59 -7.60 -8.02
C ARG A 193 -21.14 -8.27 -6.78
N ILE A 194 -20.55 -7.97 -5.61
CA ILE A 194 -20.89 -8.56 -4.32
C ILE A 194 -21.45 -7.46 -3.45
N GLY A 195 -22.69 -7.59 -3.01
CA GLY A 195 -23.36 -6.59 -2.18
C GLY A 195 -24.54 -7.20 -1.42
N ILE A 196 -25.12 -6.40 -0.54
CA ILE A 196 -26.37 -6.74 0.15
C ILE A 196 -27.51 -6.55 -0.86
N LYS A 197 -28.41 -7.55 -0.92
CA LYS A 197 -29.66 -7.44 -1.69
C LYS A 197 -30.65 -6.50 -1.00
#